data_afbfbd988c4187d8d4dbf27750742f70
#
_entry.id   afbfbd988c4187d8d4dbf27750742f70
#
_cell.length_a   1.000
_cell.length_b   1.000
_cell.length_c   1.000
_cell.angle_alpha   90.00
_cell.angle_beta   90.00
_cell.angle_gamma   90.00
#
_symmetry.space_group_name_H-M   'P 1'
#
loop_
_entity.id
_entity.type
_entity.pdbx_description
1 polymer ?
#
loop_
_entity_poly.entity_id
_entity_poly.type
_entity_poly.pdbx_seq_one_letter_code
_entity_poly.pdbx_strand_id
1 'polypeptide(L)'
;MTAAINDAPMGDLTYEDEKFDLQRLQDFETALVGRGERAYRVIARHRQTGDVGGHTIVAIHPLRPEIAGQGDTAVARQHRGHRLGLLLKIDIMHWLAEAEPQLKIIQTWNNVDNAFMINVNEALGYRLSRIFNMYELRLDRPK
;
A
#
# COMPACT_ATOMS: atom_id res chain seq x y z
N MET A 1 11.32 -4.16 6.11
CA MET A 1 10.11 -3.89 5.27
C MET A 1 10.35 -2.80 4.24
N THR A 2 11.09 -1.74 4.55
CA THR A 2 11.41 -0.62 3.63
C THR A 2 11.97 -1.09 2.28
N ALA A 3 12.92 -2.01 2.27
CA ALA A 3 13.47 -2.59 1.05
C ALA A 3 12.42 -3.31 0.16
N ALA A 4 11.35 -3.81 0.74
CA ALA A 4 10.29 -4.49 -0.02
C ALA A 4 9.34 -3.50 -0.72
N ILE A 5 9.24 -2.27 -0.22
CA ILE A 5 8.46 -1.18 -0.83
C ILE A 5 9.24 -0.59 -2.01
N ASN A 6 10.54 -0.36 -1.83
CA ASN A 6 11.42 0.19 -2.87
C ASN A 6 11.65 -0.78 -4.06
N ASP A 7 11.34 -2.06 -3.90
CA ASP A 7 11.38 -3.06 -4.97
C ASP A 7 10.18 -2.96 -5.95
N ALA A 8 9.20 -2.08 -5.70
CA ALA A 8 8.06 -1.91 -6.60
C ALA A 8 8.49 -1.25 -7.92
N PRO A 9 8.02 -1.73 -9.10
CA PRO A 9 8.30 -1.08 -10.37
C PRO A 9 7.77 0.36 -10.38
N MET A 10 8.65 1.34 -10.63
CA MET A 10 8.32 2.77 -10.67
C MET A 10 8.36 3.35 -12.10
N GLY A 11 8.65 2.52 -13.12
CA GLY A 11 8.82 2.98 -14.49
C GLY A 11 10.00 3.95 -14.65
N ASP A 12 9.89 4.91 -15.58
CA ASP A 12 10.92 5.91 -15.89
C ASP A 12 10.92 7.13 -14.95
N LEU A 13 10.14 7.10 -13.88
CA LEU A 13 10.08 8.21 -12.93
C LEU A 13 11.37 8.30 -12.12
N THR A 14 11.87 9.53 -11.92
CA THR A 14 12.97 9.82 -11.01
C THR A 14 12.44 9.66 -9.58
N TYR A 15 12.74 8.53 -8.96
CA TYR A 15 12.32 8.24 -7.59
C TYR A 15 13.56 8.04 -6.71
N GLU A 16 13.60 8.71 -5.58
CA GLU A 16 14.59 8.41 -4.55
C GLU A 16 14.06 7.29 -3.66
N ASP A 17 14.92 6.32 -3.32
CA ASP A 17 14.56 5.25 -2.39
C ASP A 17 14.03 5.83 -1.08
N GLU A 18 12.82 5.47 -0.71
CA GLU A 18 12.26 5.88 0.55
C GLU A 18 12.94 5.17 1.72
N LYS A 19 13.56 5.94 2.61
CA LYS A 19 14.08 5.42 3.88
C LYS A 19 13.01 5.57 4.95
N PHE A 20 12.31 4.49 5.21
CA PHE A 20 11.39 4.41 6.35
C PHE A 20 12.18 4.04 7.61
N ASP A 21 12.58 5.02 8.36
CA ASP A 21 13.02 4.85 9.74
C ASP A 21 11.83 4.93 10.71
N LEU A 22 12.09 4.72 11.98
CA LEU A 22 11.06 4.75 13.02
C LEU A 22 10.40 6.13 13.12
N GLN A 23 11.19 7.21 13.00
CA GLN A 23 10.68 8.58 13.08
C GLN A 23 9.71 8.87 11.94
N ARG A 24 10.06 8.53 10.72
CA ARG A 24 9.18 8.73 9.55
C ARG A 24 7.87 7.93 9.67
N LEU A 25 7.94 6.72 10.22
CA LEU A 25 6.72 5.94 10.48
C LEU A 25 5.83 6.62 11.52
N GLN A 26 6.41 7.14 12.60
CA GLN A 26 5.68 7.87 13.64
C GLN A 26 5.08 9.17 13.08
N ASP A 27 5.83 9.91 12.27
CA ASP A 27 5.34 11.14 11.61
C ASP A 27 4.18 10.84 10.67
N PHE A 28 4.26 9.75 9.90
CA PHE A 28 3.19 9.29 9.04
C PHE A 28 1.91 8.94 9.83
N GLU A 29 2.05 8.16 10.91
CA GLU A 29 0.92 7.79 11.79
C GLU A 29 0.33 9.02 12.48
N THR A 30 1.18 9.95 12.94
CA THR A 30 0.75 11.22 13.54
C THR A 30 -0.03 12.06 12.52
N ALA A 31 0.42 12.11 11.28
CA ALA A 31 -0.27 12.83 10.21
C ALA A 31 -1.64 12.23 9.88
N LEU A 32 -1.76 10.89 9.86
CA LEU A 32 -3.05 10.21 9.69
C LEU A 32 -4.03 10.59 10.80
N VAL A 33 -3.58 10.48 12.06
CA VAL A 33 -4.40 10.85 13.23
C VAL A 33 -4.78 12.33 13.18
N GLY A 34 -3.84 13.22 12.85
CA GLY A 34 -4.08 14.66 12.75
C GLY A 34 -5.11 15.04 11.68
N ARG A 35 -5.25 14.24 10.63
CA ARG A 35 -6.30 14.38 9.62
C ARG A 35 -7.60 13.66 9.98
N GLY A 36 -7.66 13.02 11.14
CA GLY A 36 -8.81 12.22 11.59
C GLY A 36 -9.03 10.96 10.76
N GLU A 37 -8.02 10.50 10.01
CA GLU A 37 -8.10 9.28 9.22
C GLU A 37 -8.04 8.04 10.11
N ARG A 38 -8.83 7.02 9.78
CA ARG A 38 -8.74 5.71 10.40
C ARG A 38 -7.89 4.83 9.51
N ALA A 39 -6.79 4.31 10.06
CA ALA A 39 -5.86 3.43 9.35
C ALA A 39 -5.91 2.02 9.94
N TYR A 40 -6.06 1.05 9.06
CA TYR A 40 -6.06 -0.39 9.35
C TYR A 40 -4.80 -1.00 8.76
N ARG A 41 -4.03 -1.72 9.57
CA ARG A 41 -2.80 -2.36 9.11
C ARG A 41 -2.78 -3.82 9.55
N VAL A 42 -2.57 -4.71 8.58
CA VAL A 42 -2.34 -6.14 8.83
C VAL A 42 -0.86 -6.44 8.61
N ILE A 43 -0.26 -7.20 9.53
CA ILE A 43 1.15 -7.58 9.50
C ILE A 43 1.24 -9.10 9.63
N ALA A 44 1.90 -9.74 8.66
CA ALA A 44 2.21 -11.17 8.74
C ALA A 44 3.58 -11.38 9.39
N ARG A 45 3.63 -12.27 10.38
CA ARG A 45 4.87 -12.72 11.02
C ARG A 45 5.14 -14.19 10.74
N HIS A 46 6.39 -14.51 10.42
CA HIS A 46 6.81 -15.90 10.29
C HIS A 46 6.82 -16.60 11.66
N ARG A 47 6.10 -17.72 11.78
CA ARG A 47 5.83 -18.34 13.08
C ARG A 47 7.08 -18.79 13.83
N GLN A 48 8.08 -19.30 13.12
CA GLN A 48 9.28 -19.87 13.74
C GLN A 48 10.33 -18.79 14.08
N THR A 49 10.51 -17.80 13.19
CA THR A 49 11.57 -16.78 13.35
C THR A 49 11.07 -15.50 14.00
N GLY A 50 9.75 -15.23 13.96
CA GLY A 50 9.17 -13.97 14.40
C GLY A 50 9.36 -12.81 13.42
N ASP A 51 10.02 -13.04 12.28
CA ASP A 51 10.29 -12.02 11.28
C ASP A 51 9.00 -11.49 10.65
N VAL A 52 9.01 -10.20 10.32
CA VAL A 52 7.91 -9.60 9.56
C VAL A 52 8.04 -10.01 8.09
N GLY A 53 7.11 -10.86 7.64
CA GLY A 53 7.05 -11.37 6.28
C GLY A 53 6.35 -10.45 5.29
N GLY A 54 5.42 -9.62 5.76
CA GLY A 54 4.70 -8.69 4.92
C GLY A 54 3.72 -7.82 5.69
N HIS A 55 3.17 -6.80 5.03
CA HIS A 55 2.12 -5.97 5.56
C HIS A 55 1.21 -5.42 4.45
N THR A 56 0.06 -4.93 4.85
CA THR A 56 -0.85 -4.11 4.04
C THR A 56 -1.50 -3.04 4.90
N ILE A 57 -1.86 -1.91 4.31
CA ILE A 57 -2.52 -0.81 5.00
C ILE A 57 -3.68 -0.26 4.18
N VAL A 58 -4.78 0.09 4.84
CA VAL A 58 -5.93 0.80 4.26
C VAL A 58 -6.25 1.99 5.16
N ALA A 59 -6.50 3.15 4.57
CA ALA A 59 -6.90 4.35 5.29
C ALA A 59 -8.25 4.88 4.80
N ILE A 60 -9.04 5.42 5.73
CA ILE A 60 -10.38 5.95 5.48
C ILE A 60 -10.42 7.39 5.98
N HIS A 61 -10.70 8.31 5.07
CA HIS A 61 -10.84 9.73 5.41
C HIS A 61 -12.23 10.02 6.02
N PRO A 62 -12.33 10.78 7.12
CA PRO A 62 -13.58 10.99 7.86
C PRO A 62 -14.69 11.65 7.03
N LEU A 63 -14.32 12.50 6.06
CA LEU A 63 -15.28 13.18 5.18
C LEU A 63 -15.79 12.30 4.02
N ARG A 64 -15.24 11.11 3.82
CA ARG A 64 -15.68 10.15 2.79
C ARG A 64 -15.59 8.72 3.33
N PRO A 65 -16.39 8.38 4.35
CA PRO A 65 -16.29 7.09 5.05
C PRO A 65 -16.68 5.89 4.17
N GLU A 66 -17.33 6.12 3.05
CA GLU A 66 -17.70 5.08 2.09
C GLU A 66 -16.58 4.68 1.12
N ILE A 67 -15.44 5.42 1.13
CA ILE A 67 -14.30 5.18 0.25
C ILE A 67 -13.02 5.06 1.07
N ALA A 68 -12.32 3.96 0.89
CA ALA A 68 -10.99 3.74 1.47
C ALA A 68 -9.88 3.82 0.42
N GLY A 69 -8.71 4.28 0.83
CA GLY A 69 -7.47 4.20 0.07
C GLY A 69 -6.64 3.00 0.52
N GLN A 70 -6.37 2.06 -0.37
CA GLN A 70 -5.40 1.00 -0.13
C GLN A 70 -4.00 1.57 -0.38
N GLY A 71 -3.21 1.65 0.67
CA GLY A 71 -1.81 2.00 0.59
C GLY A 71 -0.91 0.79 0.27
N ASP A 72 0.27 0.77 0.84
CA ASP A 72 1.27 -0.24 0.55
C ASP A 72 0.80 -1.65 0.88
N THR A 73 1.11 -2.57 -0.02
CA THR A 73 1.10 -4.00 0.22
C THR A 73 2.48 -4.53 -0.16
N ALA A 74 3.25 -4.93 0.83
CA ALA A 74 4.62 -5.36 0.62
C ALA A 74 4.89 -6.71 1.29
N VAL A 75 5.64 -7.57 0.58
CA VAL A 75 6.10 -8.87 1.06
C VAL A 75 7.62 -8.90 0.98
N ALA A 76 8.27 -9.22 2.08
CA ALA A 76 9.71 -9.35 2.14
C ALA A 76 10.19 -10.43 1.16
N ARG A 77 11.31 -10.16 0.47
CA ARG A 77 11.80 -10.98 -0.67
C ARG A 77 11.85 -12.48 -0.34
N GLN A 78 12.34 -12.84 0.85
CA GLN A 78 12.45 -14.23 1.30
C GLN A 78 11.09 -14.91 1.57
N HIS A 79 9.99 -14.15 1.61
CA HIS A 79 8.64 -14.65 1.86
C HIS A 79 7.72 -14.51 0.63
N ARG A 80 8.28 -14.14 -0.54
CA ARG A 80 7.52 -14.08 -1.81
C ARG A 80 7.25 -15.47 -2.37
N GLY A 81 6.35 -15.56 -3.34
CA GLY A 81 5.98 -16.84 -3.99
C GLY A 81 4.95 -17.67 -3.22
N HIS A 82 4.53 -17.26 -2.02
CA HIS A 82 3.58 -17.97 -1.15
C HIS A 82 2.19 -17.32 -1.07
N ARG A 83 1.83 -16.45 -2.01
CA ARG A 83 0.57 -15.71 -2.05
C ARG A 83 0.29 -14.85 -0.80
N LEU A 84 1.34 -14.49 -0.04
CA LEU A 84 1.21 -13.76 1.20
C LEU A 84 0.57 -12.37 0.99
N GLY A 85 0.90 -11.68 -0.10
CA GLY A 85 0.28 -10.39 -0.46
C GLY A 85 -1.24 -10.51 -0.67
N LEU A 86 -1.69 -11.58 -1.31
CA LEU A 86 -3.12 -11.88 -1.48
C LEU A 86 -3.80 -12.13 -0.13
N LEU A 87 -3.18 -12.96 0.72
CA LEU A 87 -3.70 -13.28 2.04
C LEU A 87 -3.84 -12.03 2.92
N LEU A 88 -2.82 -11.17 2.96
CA LEU A 88 -2.85 -9.90 3.69
C LEU A 88 -4.02 -9.01 3.27
N LYS A 89 -4.27 -8.92 1.96
CA LYS A 89 -5.39 -8.14 1.42
C LYS A 89 -6.75 -8.76 1.75
N ILE A 90 -6.87 -10.08 1.72
CA ILE A 90 -8.10 -10.78 2.13
C ILE A 90 -8.39 -10.50 3.61
N ASP A 91 -7.38 -10.64 4.47
CA ASP A 91 -7.54 -10.48 5.91
C ASP A 91 -7.97 -9.05 6.28
N ILE A 92 -7.34 -8.02 5.69
CA ILE A 92 -7.74 -6.64 5.93
C ILE A 92 -9.15 -6.35 5.38
N MET A 93 -9.57 -6.95 4.27
CA MET A 93 -10.92 -6.78 3.72
C MET A 93 -11.98 -7.39 4.65
N HIS A 94 -11.72 -8.55 5.25
CA HIS A 94 -12.60 -9.14 6.26
C HIS A 94 -12.72 -8.24 7.48
N TRP A 95 -11.61 -7.73 8.00
CA TRP A 95 -11.63 -6.79 9.12
C TRP A 95 -12.43 -5.52 8.80
N LEU A 96 -12.21 -4.94 7.62
CA LEU A 96 -12.94 -3.75 7.19
C LEU A 96 -14.44 -3.98 7.01
N ALA A 97 -14.84 -5.16 6.56
CA ALA A 97 -16.26 -5.51 6.43
C ALA A 97 -17.01 -5.49 7.78
N GLU A 98 -16.32 -5.83 8.86
CA GLU A 98 -16.89 -5.80 10.22
C GLU A 98 -16.76 -4.41 10.86
N ALA A 99 -15.59 -3.77 10.73
CA ALA A 99 -15.28 -2.53 11.42
C ALA A 99 -15.87 -1.26 10.75
N GLU A 100 -16.11 -1.32 9.44
CA GLU A 100 -16.53 -0.16 8.62
C GLU A 100 -17.72 -0.53 7.72
N PRO A 101 -18.90 -0.80 8.29
CA PRO A 101 -20.07 -1.29 7.52
C PRO A 101 -20.58 -0.30 6.46
N GLN A 102 -20.21 0.99 6.54
CA GLN A 102 -20.51 2.03 5.56
C GLN A 102 -19.55 2.01 4.36
N LEU A 103 -18.41 1.31 4.45
CA LEU A 103 -17.41 1.25 3.38
C LEU A 103 -17.97 0.49 2.17
N LYS A 104 -17.87 1.10 0.98
CA LYS A 104 -18.40 0.54 -0.27
C LYS A 104 -17.31 0.32 -1.32
N ILE A 105 -16.25 1.12 -1.27
CA ILE A 105 -15.22 1.17 -2.31
C ILE A 105 -13.85 1.19 -1.66
N ILE A 106 -12.94 0.34 -2.13
CA ILE A 106 -11.52 0.42 -1.83
C ILE A 106 -10.80 0.77 -3.13
N GLN A 107 -10.07 1.88 -3.14
CA GLN A 107 -9.28 2.34 -4.27
C GLN A 107 -7.79 2.03 -4.04
N THR A 108 -7.07 1.70 -5.12
CA THR A 108 -5.62 1.49 -5.10
C THR A 108 -5.00 2.00 -6.39
N TRP A 109 -3.71 2.30 -6.37
CA TRP A 109 -2.93 2.74 -7.52
C TRP A 109 -1.76 1.78 -7.73
N ASN A 110 -1.51 1.45 -8.96
CA ASN A 110 -0.36 0.65 -9.35
C ASN A 110 0.29 1.23 -10.60
N ASN A 111 1.62 1.13 -10.68
CA ASN A 111 2.29 1.30 -11.94
C ASN A 111 1.82 0.23 -12.92
N VAL A 112 1.66 0.58 -14.20
CA VAL A 112 1.21 -0.34 -15.26
C VAL A 112 2.15 -1.54 -15.44
N ASP A 113 3.44 -1.37 -15.10
CA ASP A 113 4.46 -2.42 -15.16
C ASP A 113 4.42 -3.38 -13.95
N ASN A 114 3.62 -3.07 -12.93
CA ASN A 114 3.48 -3.94 -11.75
C ASN A 114 2.44 -5.04 -11.98
N ALA A 115 2.68 -5.88 -12.97
CA ALA A 115 1.78 -6.96 -13.35
C ALA A 115 1.46 -7.91 -12.17
N PHE A 116 2.44 -8.13 -11.26
CA PHE A 116 2.20 -8.97 -10.09
C PHE A 116 1.10 -8.42 -9.18
N MET A 117 1.17 -7.13 -8.82
CA MET A 117 0.17 -6.52 -7.94
C MET A 117 -1.16 -6.31 -8.66
N ILE A 118 -1.14 -6.02 -9.96
CA ILE A 118 -2.35 -5.94 -10.79
C ILE A 118 -3.09 -7.28 -10.75
N ASN A 119 -2.41 -8.39 -10.98
CA ASN A 119 -3.00 -9.73 -10.91
C ASN A 119 -3.57 -10.06 -9.52
N VAL A 120 -2.89 -9.66 -8.44
CA VAL A 120 -3.40 -9.82 -7.07
C VAL A 120 -4.69 -9.02 -6.88
N ASN A 121 -4.73 -7.78 -7.36
CA ASN A 121 -5.92 -6.93 -7.24
C ASN A 121 -7.10 -7.50 -8.05
N GLU A 122 -6.87 -7.91 -9.29
CA GLU A 122 -7.90 -8.51 -10.15
C GLU A 122 -8.45 -9.80 -9.56
N ALA A 123 -7.60 -10.64 -8.97
CA ALA A 123 -8.03 -11.86 -8.27
C ALA A 123 -8.95 -11.58 -7.07
N LEU A 124 -8.86 -10.37 -6.49
CA LEU A 124 -9.72 -9.88 -5.40
C LEU A 124 -10.97 -9.14 -5.90
N GLY A 125 -11.17 -9.06 -7.21
CA GLY A 125 -12.32 -8.38 -7.82
C GLY A 125 -12.14 -6.88 -8.04
N TYR A 126 -10.93 -6.32 -7.84
CA TYR A 126 -10.66 -4.95 -8.27
C TYR A 126 -10.75 -4.84 -9.78
N ARG A 127 -11.24 -3.70 -10.25
CA ARG A 127 -11.37 -3.40 -11.67
C ARG A 127 -10.70 -2.08 -11.99
N LEU A 128 -10.03 -2.00 -13.13
CA LEU A 128 -9.46 -0.75 -13.61
C LEU A 128 -10.57 0.30 -13.75
N SER A 129 -10.41 1.43 -13.05
CA SER A 129 -11.37 2.54 -13.11
C SER A 129 -10.81 3.76 -13.83
N ARG A 130 -9.50 4.03 -13.72
CA ARG A 130 -8.84 5.20 -14.32
C ARG A 130 -7.37 4.91 -14.61
N ILE A 131 -6.84 5.63 -15.60
CA ILE A 131 -5.42 5.68 -15.91
C ILE A 131 -4.97 7.13 -15.67
N PHE A 132 -3.84 7.31 -14.98
CA PHE A 132 -3.22 8.60 -14.75
C PHE A 132 -1.89 8.67 -15.49
N ASN A 133 -1.63 9.80 -16.15
CA ASN A 133 -0.33 10.11 -16.72
C ASN A 133 0.40 11.06 -15.76
N MET A 134 1.65 10.74 -15.44
CA MET A 134 2.54 11.64 -14.69
C MET A 134 3.48 12.34 -15.67
N TYR A 135 3.70 13.64 -15.46
CA TYR A 135 4.61 14.46 -16.25
C TYR A 135 5.68 15.04 -15.33
N GLU A 136 6.94 14.96 -15.73
CA GLU A 136 8.09 15.53 -15.01
C GLU A 136 8.75 16.61 -15.88
N LEU A 137 8.99 17.78 -15.31
CA LEU A 137 9.81 18.83 -15.90
C LEU A 137 11.07 19.01 -15.05
N ARG A 138 12.24 18.75 -15.62
CA ARG A 138 13.52 19.04 -14.97
C ARG A 138 13.90 20.51 -15.19
N LEU A 139 14.14 21.21 -14.08
CA LEU A 139 14.62 22.58 -14.11
C LEU A 139 16.13 22.57 -13.92
N ASP A 140 16.89 22.54 -15.02
CA ASP A 140 18.34 22.71 -15.02
C ASP A 140 18.64 24.14 -14.59
N ARG A 141 19.15 24.35 -13.38
CA ARG A 141 19.70 25.66 -13.00
C ARG A 141 21.06 25.79 -13.64
N PRO A 142 21.30 26.82 -14.45
CA PRO A 142 22.65 27.09 -14.92
C PRO A 142 23.57 27.34 -13.71
N LYS A 143 24.76 26.72 -13.73
CA LYS A 143 25.80 26.89 -12.72
C LYS A 143 26.34 28.31 -12.72
#